data_e07d3210f53b32a0990d0f79145f7e12
#
_entry.id   e07d3210f53b32a0990d0f79145f7e12
#
_cell.length_a   1.000
_cell.length_b   1.000
_cell.length_c   1.000
_cell.angle_alpha   90.00
_cell.angle_beta   90.00
_cell.angle_gamma   90.00
#
_symmetry.space_group_name_H-M   'P 1'
#
loop_
_entity.id
_entity.type
_entity.pdbx_description
1 polymer ?
#
loop_
_entity_poly.entity_id
_entity_poly.type
_entity_poly.pdbx_seq_one_letter_code
_entity_poly.pdbx_strand_id
1 'polypeptide(L)'
;MEESIISVKDLVKTYGDFTAVNGITFEVHKGEVFGVLGPNGAGKTTTLEMLVGLRKPDRGAADIGGFDVVRDLKNVKEVIGVQLQSTTLFELLTVEEILHLYASFYKKHIPIEPLIKDMLLTDKTNSRIKSLSGGQKQRLAIALALVHDPWIIFLDEPTTGLDPQARRTLWDIIFKLKEKGKTVVLTTHYMDEAHVLCDRIAIMDQGNLIALDTPEELVRSLHSENAVEFRFEEEGAELDLDRIEGVKQVGSQKDATILYTDQLQATLTSLIQRADERGLKLADLQIRTATLEDVFIHMTGRSLREA
;
A
#
# COMPACT_ATOMS: atom_id res chain seq x y z
N MET A 1 16.94 6.07 18.15
CA MET A 1 15.95 6.73 17.27
C MET A 1 16.34 6.33 15.86
N GLU A 2 15.41 5.76 15.12
CA GLU A 2 15.64 5.43 13.71
C GLU A 2 15.80 6.72 12.91
N GLU A 3 16.74 6.72 11.96
CA GLU A 3 17.06 7.89 11.13
C GLU A 3 15.94 8.12 10.12
N SER A 4 15.24 9.27 10.22
CA SER A 4 14.23 9.66 9.22
C SER A 4 14.92 10.07 7.92
N ILE A 5 14.54 9.46 6.81
CA ILE A 5 15.05 9.76 5.46
C ILE A 5 14.06 10.55 4.60
N ILE A 6 12.76 10.51 4.94
CA ILE A 6 11.70 11.34 4.36
C ILE A 6 10.94 11.99 5.50
N SER A 7 10.75 13.30 5.43
CA SER A 7 9.92 14.06 6.37
C SER A 7 8.88 14.87 5.59
N VAL A 8 7.62 14.67 5.93
CA VAL A 8 6.46 15.37 5.32
C VAL A 8 5.75 16.15 6.41
N LYS A 9 5.50 17.45 6.19
CA LYS A 9 4.89 18.35 7.18
C LYS A 9 3.78 19.16 6.55
N ASP A 10 2.57 19.00 7.05
CA ASP A 10 1.34 19.74 6.67
C ASP A 10 1.15 19.85 5.16
N LEU A 11 1.41 18.76 4.42
CA LEU A 11 1.41 18.76 2.96
C LEU A 11 -0.01 18.86 2.42
N VAL A 12 -0.27 19.83 1.56
CA VAL A 12 -1.61 20.12 0.98
C VAL A 12 -1.53 20.22 -0.52
N LYS A 13 -2.54 19.64 -1.20
CA LYS A 13 -2.78 19.80 -2.63
C LYS A 13 -4.26 19.94 -2.94
N THR A 14 -4.61 21.01 -3.66
CA THR A 14 -5.98 21.32 -4.09
C THR A 14 -6.07 21.42 -5.61
N TYR A 15 -7.22 21.08 -6.17
CA TYR A 15 -7.57 21.23 -7.59
C TYR A 15 -8.95 21.89 -7.69
N GLY A 16 -8.96 23.20 -7.91
CA GLY A 16 -10.20 23.99 -7.77
C GLY A 16 -10.77 23.85 -6.35
N ASP A 17 -12.01 23.37 -6.25
CA ASP A 17 -12.69 23.18 -4.96
C ASP A 17 -12.39 21.80 -4.31
N PHE A 18 -11.66 20.91 -5.01
CA PHE A 18 -11.33 19.58 -4.51
C PHE A 18 -9.96 19.55 -3.82
N THR A 19 -9.93 19.15 -2.56
CA THR A 19 -8.69 18.95 -1.80
C THR A 19 -8.27 17.50 -1.88
N ALA A 20 -7.25 17.20 -2.70
CA ALA A 20 -6.74 15.86 -2.93
C ALA A 20 -5.81 15.37 -1.81
N VAL A 21 -5.11 16.29 -1.14
CA VAL A 21 -4.26 16.00 0.03
C VAL A 21 -4.45 17.15 1.01
N ASN A 22 -4.79 16.83 2.26
CA ASN A 22 -5.26 17.77 3.25
C ASN A 22 -4.40 17.75 4.52
N GLY A 23 -3.25 18.42 4.49
CA GLY A 23 -2.40 18.64 5.67
C GLY A 23 -1.78 17.38 6.25
N ILE A 24 -1.33 16.44 5.41
CA ILE A 24 -0.74 15.20 5.90
C ILE A 24 0.67 15.43 6.45
N THR A 25 0.98 14.74 7.55
CA THR A 25 2.30 14.79 8.22
C THR A 25 2.73 13.37 8.56
N PHE A 26 3.92 12.96 8.11
CA PHE A 26 4.51 11.66 8.43
C PHE A 26 6.02 11.65 8.16
N GLU A 27 6.68 10.63 8.66
CA GLU A 27 8.10 10.36 8.42
C GLU A 27 8.30 8.93 7.95
N VAL A 28 9.31 8.75 7.07
CA VAL A 28 9.77 7.44 6.62
C VAL A 28 11.19 7.22 7.11
N HIS A 29 11.45 6.06 7.70
CA HIS A 29 12.76 5.69 8.22
C HIS A 29 13.63 5.04 7.16
N LYS A 30 14.94 5.19 7.33
CA LYS A 30 15.91 4.62 6.40
C LYS A 30 15.89 3.09 6.44
N GLY A 31 15.76 2.47 5.25
CA GLY A 31 15.80 1.02 5.09
C GLY A 31 14.46 0.33 5.35
N GLU A 32 13.37 1.08 5.65
CA GLU A 32 12.04 0.48 5.78
C GLU A 32 11.31 0.38 4.42
N VAL A 33 10.32 -0.49 4.36
CA VAL A 33 9.26 -0.50 3.35
C VAL A 33 8.06 0.22 3.95
N PHE A 34 7.75 1.40 3.43
CA PHE A 34 6.65 2.24 3.88
C PHE A 34 5.48 2.19 2.90
N GLY A 35 4.31 1.78 3.37
CA GLY A 35 3.10 1.68 2.57
C GLY A 35 2.20 2.90 2.70
N VAL A 36 1.67 3.40 1.59
CA VAL A 36 0.55 4.35 1.58
C VAL A 36 -0.67 3.59 1.07
N LEU A 37 -1.55 3.19 1.99
CA LEU A 37 -2.74 2.38 1.75
C LEU A 37 -3.99 3.24 1.68
N GLY A 38 -4.89 2.96 0.77
CA GLY A 38 -6.19 3.64 0.70
C GLY A 38 -6.94 3.36 -0.60
N PRO A 39 -8.23 3.74 -0.70
CA PRO A 39 -9.02 3.55 -1.92
C PRO A 39 -8.53 4.42 -3.07
N ASN A 40 -9.12 4.20 -4.24
CA ASN A 40 -8.93 5.10 -5.38
C ASN A 40 -9.47 6.49 -5.04
N GLY A 41 -8.71 7.53 -5.36
CA GLY A 41 -9.07 8.91 -5.00
C GLY A 41 -8.71 9.34 -3.57
N ALA A 42 -8.11 8.46 -2.74
CA ALA A 42 -7.67 8.83 -1.38
C ALA A 42 -6.52 9.84 -1.30
N GLY A 43 -5.87 10.17 -2.44
CA GLY A 43 -4.75 11.11 -2.48
C GLY A 43 -3.36 10.47 -2.55
N LYS A 44 -3.25 9.12 -2.61
CA LYS A 44 -1.99 8.36 -2.61
C LYS A 44 -1.03 8.80 -3.72
N THR A 45 -1.46 8.68 -4.98
CA THR A 45 -0.66 9.08 -6.16
C THR A 45 -0.31 10.55 -6.13
N THR A 46 -1.25 11.44 -5.73
CA THR A 46 -0.97 12.88 -5.60
C THR A 46 0.11 13.14 -4.54
N THR A 47 0.07 12.44 -3.42
CA THR A 47 1.11 12.52 -2.38
C THR A 47 2.45 12.07 -2.94
N LEU A 48 2.51 10.90 -3.58
CA LEU A 48 3.73 10.38 -4.19
C LEU A 48 4.26 11.36 -5.25
N GLU A 49 3.42 11.88 -6.16
CA GLU A 49 3.82 12.84 -7.19
C GLU A 49 4.39 14.15 -6.60
N MET A 50 3.90 14.61 -5.45
CA MET A 50 4.48 15.76 -4.76
C MET A 50 5.87 15.44 -4.20
N LEU A 51 6.05 14.26 -3.59
CA LEU A 51 7.34 13.84 -3.04
C LEU A 51 8.41 13.69 -4.12
N VAL A 52 8.06 13.10 -5.27
CA VAL A 52 9.02 12.93 -6.37
C VAL A 52 9.18 14.17 -7.26
N GLY A 53 8.52 15.28 -6.90
CA GLY A 53 8.64 16.57 -7.59
C GLY A 53 7.93 16.66 -8.94
N LEU A 54 6.98 15.77 -9.22
CA LEU A 54 6.10 15.86 -10.40
C LEU A 54 4.96 16.86 -10.20
N ARG A 55 4.58 17.11 -8.94
CA ARG A 55 3.60 18.11 -8.55
C ARG A 55 4.15 19.02 -7.46
N LYS A 56 3.85 20.29 -7.56
CA LYS A 56 4.19 21.23 -6.50
C LYS A 56 3.08 21.22 -5.44
N PRO A 57 3.42 21.08 -4.14
CA PRO A 57 2.45 21.28 -3.07
C PRO A 57 1.98 22.73 -3.02
N ASP A 58 0.73 22.92 -2.59
CA ASP A 58 0.17 24.28 -2.40
C ASP A 58 0.54 24.83 -1.03
N ARG A 59 0.67 23.94 -0.02
CA ARG A 59 1.17 24.28 1.33
C ARG A 59 1.95 23.09 1.91
N GLY A 60 2.66 23.36 3.01
CA GLY A 60 3.50 22.38 3.67
C GLY A 60 4.87 22.26 3.05
N ALA A 61 5.61 21.29 3.51
CA ALA A 61 6.97 21.00 3.05
C ALA A 61 7.23 19.49 3.07
N ALA A 62 8.13 19.03 2.22
CA ALA A 62 8.67 17.69 2.29
C ALA A 62 10.19 17.73 2.03
N ASP A 63 10.91 16.92 2.79
CA ASP A 63 12.34 16.71 2.68
C ASP A 63 12.62 15.23 2.36
N ILE A 64 13.53 14.98 1.44
CA ILE A 64 13.94 13.64 1.03
C ILE A 64 15.46 13.56 1.02
N GLY A 65 16.00 12.75 1.93
CA GLY A 65 17.45 12.57 2.06
C GLY A 65 18.19 13.86 2.39
N GLY A 66 17.55 14.81 3.10
CA GLY A 66 18.09 16.12 3.43
C GLY A 66 17.89 17.19 2.36
N PHE A 67 17.06 16.93 1.33
CA PHE A 67 16.78 17.86 0.23
C PHE A 67 15.28 18.23 0.17
N ASP A 68 14.97 19.54 0.16
CA ASP A 68 13.60 20.03 -0.02
C ASP A 68 13.08 19.69 -1.44
N VAL A 69 11.90 19.07 -1.52
CA VAL A 69 11.33 18.59 -2.80
C VAL A 69 10.98 19.68 -3.79
N VAL A 70 10.89 20.95 -3.36
CA VAL A 70 10.57 22.10 -4.22
C VAL A 70 11.84 22.87 -4.57
N ARG A 71 12.72 23.12 -3.59
CA ARG A 71 13.91 23.97 -3.75
C ARG A 71 15.09 23.24 -4.33
N ASP A 72 15.25 21.95 -3.93
CA ASP A 72 16.42 21.11 -4.24
C ASP A 72 16.08 19.92 -5.13
N LEU A 73 15.03 20.04 -5.99
CA LEU A 73 14.50 18.97 -6.81
C LEU A 73 15.57 18.21 -7.63
N LYS A 74 16.63 18.91 -8.05
CA LYS A 74 17.73 18.28 -8.78
C LYS A 74 18.47 17.24 -7.91
N ASN A 75 18.73 17.58 -6.64
CA ASN A 75 19.39 16.69 -5.71
C ASN A 75 18.46 15.56 -5.27
N VAL A 76 17.17 15.86 -5.07
CA VAL A 76 16.14 14.84 -4.83
C VAL A 76 16.16 13.77 -5.91
N LYS A 77 16.17 14.15 -7.20
CA LYS A 77 16.21 13.22 -8.34
C LYS A 77 17.45 12.34 -8.43
N GLU A 78 18.55 12.74 -7.81
CA GLU A 78 19.78 11.92 -7.77
C GLU A 78 19.69 10.80 -6.71
N VAL A 79 18.83 10.96 -5.71
CA VAL A 79 18.71 10.02 -4.58
C VAL A 79 17.44 9.16 -4.61
N ILE A 80 16.50 9.46 -5.51
CA ILE A 80 15.25 8.70 -5.66
C ILE A 80 15.18 7.95 -6.98
N GLY A 81 14.61 6.73 -6.96
CA GLY A 81 14.12 6.02 -8.15
C GLY A 81 12.59 5.98 -8.13
N VAL A 82 11.96 6.14 -9.28
CA VAL A 82 10.50 6.25 -9.37
C VAL A 82 9.94 5.32 -10.43
N GLN A 83 8.99 4.48 -10.04
CA GLN A 83 8.11 3.74 -10.95
C GLN A 83 6.69 4.29 -10.76
N LEU A 84 6.13 4.88 -11.79
CA LEU A 84 4.78 5.44 -11.80
C LEU A 84 3.76 4.38 -12.25
N GLN A 85 2.49 4.54 -11.88
CA GLN A 85 1.38 3.64 -12.21
C GLN A 85 1.30 3.37 -13.73
N SER A 86 1.47 4.37 -14.57
CA SER A 86 1.55 4.24 -16.02
C SER A 86 2.93 4.64 -16.52
N THR A 87 3.73 3.65 -16.91
CA THR A 87 5.05 3.89 -17.51
C THR A 87 4.99 3.55 -19.00
N THR A 88 5.05 4.56 -19.85
CA THR A 88 5.18 4.36 -21.30
C THR A 88 6.62 4.00 -21.62
N LEU A 89 6.85 2.76 -22.03
CA LEU A 89 8.16 2.26 -22.41
C LEU A 89 8.34 2.32 -23.94
N PHE A 90 9.59 2.48 -24.40
CA PHE A 90 9.93 2.45 -25.83
C PHE A 90 9.82 1.02 -26.36
N GLU A 91 8.67 0.66 -26.89
CA GLU A 91 8.30 -0.73 -27.24
C GLU A 91 9.23 -1.43 -28.22
N LEU A 92 9.95 -0.69 -29.07
CA LEU A 92 10.85 -1.22 -30.08
C LEU A 92 12.27 -1.52 -29.57
N LEU A 93 12.64 -0.94 -28.43
CA LEU A 93 13.92 -1.23 -27.78
C LEU A 93 13.89 -2.59 -27.11
N THR A 94 15.07 -3.19 -26.96
CA THR A 94 15.28 -4.37 -26.11
C THR A 94 15.39 -3.96 -24.64
N VAL A 95 15.31 -4.94 -23.75
CA VAL A 95 15.51 -4.73 -22.29
C VAL A 95 16.87 -4.11 -22.00
N GLU A 96 17.92 -4.61 -22.66
CA GLU A 96 19.28 -4.08 -22.48
C GLU A 96 19.43 -2.67 -23.03
N GLU A 97 18.92 -2.41 -24.24
CA GLU A 97 19.00 -1.08 -24.87
C GLU A 97 18.33 0.01 -24.04
N ILE A 98 17.14 -0.25 -23.50
CA ILE A 98 16.45 0.76 -22.69
C ILE A 98 17.17 1.00 -21.36
N LEU A 99 17.74 -0.02 -20.73
CA LEU A 99 18.51 0.15 -19.49
C LEU A 99 19.78 0.96 -19.74
N HIS A 100 20.50 0.72 -20.84
CA HIS A 100 21.64 1.53 -21.24
C HIS A 100 21.23 2.97 -21.56
N LEU A 101 20.11 3.17 -22.24
CA LEU A 101 19.58 4.50 -22.52
C LEU A 101 19.31 5.27 -21.19
N TYR A 102 18.64 4.66 -20.21
CA TYR A 102 18.38 5.30 -18.94
C TYR A 102 19.65 5.54 -18.12
N ALA A 103 20.59 4.58 -18.14
CA ALA A 103 21.90 4.75 -17.51
C ALA A 103 22.65 5.98 -18.04
N SER A 104 22.50 6.30 -19.33
CA SER A 104 23.16 7.45 -19.95
C SER A 104 22.69 8.83 -19.42
N PHE A 105 21.52 8.89 -18.75
CA PHE A 105 21.02 10.13 -18.15
C PHE A 105 21.71 10.47 -16.81
N TYR A 106 22.43 9.53 -16.21
CA TYR A 106 23.07 9.68 -14.92
C TYR A 106 24.58 9.64 -15.02
N LYS A 107 25.27 10.41 -14.20
CA LYS A 107 26.74 10.43 -14.15
C LYS A 107 27.31 9.13 -13.59
N LYS A 108 26.54 8.46 -12.71
CA LYS A 108 26.89 7.16 -12.13
C LYS A 108 25.70 6.24 -12.27
N HIS A 109 25.96 5.02 -12.61
CA HIS A 109 24.95 3.95 -12.70
C HIS A 109 25.54 2.62 -12.26
N ILE A 110 24.69 1.69 -11.87
CA ILE A 110 25.10 0.31 -11.58
C ILE A 110 25.32 -0.46 -12.88
N PRO A 111 26.11 -1.57 -12.85
CA PRO A 111 26.23 -2.46 -13.99
C PRO A 111 24.88 -3.03 -14.42
N ILE A 112 24.61 -3.02 -15.72
CA ILE A 112 23.29 -3.37 -16.27
C ILE A 112 23.02 -4.89 -16.17
N GLU A 113 24.02 -5.73 -16.42
CA GLU A 113 23.86 -7.18 -16.39
C GLU A 113 23.42 -7.72 -15.00
N PRO A 114 24.05 -7.35 -13.87
CA PRO A 114 23.54 -7.68 -12.55
C PRO A 114 22.14 -7.17 -12.27
N LEU A 115 21.79 -5.96 -12.74
CA LEU A 115 20.45 -5.40 -12.58
C LEU A 115 19.41 -6.24 -13.32
N ILE A 116 19.67 -6.64 -14.55
CA ILE A 116 18.80 -7.54 -15.33
C ILE A 116 18.60 -8.86 -14.59
N LYS A 117 19.65 -9.41 -14.01
CA LYS A 117 19.59 -10.65 -13.22
C LYS A 117 18.74 -10.49 -11.94
N ASP A 118 18.94 -9.41 -11.20
CA ASP A 118 18.18 -9.10 -9.98
C ASP A 118 16.67 -8.95 -10.27
N MET A 119 16.34 -8.42 -11.45
CA MET A 119 14.95 -8.27 -11.91
C MET A 119 14.39 -9.53 -12.60
N LEU A 120 15.13 -10.64 -12.61
CA LEU A 120 14.73 -11.90 -13.25
C LEU A 120 14.33 -11.71 -14.73
N LEU A 121 15.15 -10.95 -15.48
CA LEU A 121 14.94 -10.65 -16.90
C LEU A 121 16.05 -11.19 -17.80
N THR A 122 16.93 -12.05 -17.31
CA THR A 122 18.11 -12.56 -18.04
C THR A 122 17.75 -13.25 -19.35
N ASP A 123 16.65 -14.02 -19.36
CA ASP A 123 16.13 -14.71 -20.56
C ASP A 123 15.46 -13.74 -21.57
N LYS A 124 15.28 -12.49 -21.20
CA LYS A 124 14.63 -11.42 -21.96
C LYS A 124 15.55 -10.27 -22.33
N THR A 125 16.85 -10.34 -22.01
CA THR A 125 17.83 -9.27 -22.24
C THR A 125 17.73 -8.69 -23.65
N ASN A 126 17.70 -9.55 -24.68
CA ASN A 126 17.60 -9.17 -26.09
C ASN A 126 16.15 -9.12 -26.64
N SER A 127 15.14 -9.32 -25.78
CA SER A 127 13.74 -9.27 -26.21
C SER A 127 13.24 -7.84 -26.30
N ARG A 128 12.46 -7.53 -27.34
CA ARG A 128 11.82 -6.22 -27.46
C ARG A 128 10.75 -6.05 -26.39
N ILE A 129 10.64 -4.85 -25.83
CA ILE A 129 9.72 -4.50 -24.73
C ILE A 129 8.26 -4.82 -25.08
N LYS A 130 7.85 -4.64 -26.34
CA LYS A 130 6.49 -4.98 -26.79
C LYS A 130 6.12 -6.46 -26.60
N SER A 131 7.11 -7.37 -26.56
CA SER A 131 6.89 -8.81 -26.39
C SER A 131 6.92 -9.29 -24.96
N LEU A 132 7.17 -8.38 -23.98
CA LEU A 132 7.19 -8.71 -22.58
C LEU A 132 5.76 -8.85 -22.03
N SER A 133 5.57 -9.77 -21.07
CA SER A 133 4.35 -9.85 -20.27
C SER A 133 4.19 -8.62 -19.34
N GLY A 134 3.00 -8.40 -18.79
CA GLY A 134 2.76 -7.31 -17.85
C GLY A 134 3.72 -7.33 -16.66
N GLY A 135 3.90 -8.48 -16.02
CA GLY A 135 4.86 -8.64 -14.93
C GLY A 135 6.33 -8.42 -15.32
N GLN A 136 6.72 -8.78 -16.55
CA GLN A 136 8.06 -8.50 -17.07
C GLN A 136 8.26 -6.99 -17.33
N LYS A 137 7.25 -6.31 -17.90
CA LYS A 137 7.27 -4.85 -18.09
C LYS A 137 7.35 -4.12 -16.74
N GLN A 138 6.64 -4.60 -15.73
CA GLN A 138 6.67 -4.02 -14.38
C GLN A 138 8.06 -4.15 -13.74
N ARG A 139 8.67 -5.35 -13.82
CA ARG A 139 10.05 -5.56 -13.34
C ARG A 139 11.07 -4.71 -14.09
N LEU A 140 10.88 -4.52 -15.39
CA LEU A 140 11.70 -3.61 -16.17
C LEU A 140 11.54 -2.15 -15.73
N ALA A 141 10.31 -1.70 -15.45
CA ALA A 141 10.05 -0.34 -14.94
C ALA A 141 10.75 -0.09 -13.59
N ILE A 142 10.76 -1.08 -12.70
CA ILE A 142 11.53 -1.00 -11.45
C ILE A 142 13.04 -1.01 -11.72
N ALA A 143 13.53 -1.84 -12.69
CA ALA A 143 14.93 -1.80 -13.08
C ALA A 143 15.38 -0.41 -13.54
N LEU A 144 14.55 0.26 -14.35
CA LEU A 144 14.81 1.64 -14.80
C LEU A 144 14.91 2.62 -13.66
N ALA A 145 14.06 2.48 -12.64
CA ALA A 145 14.11 3.29 -11.42
C ALA A 145 15.38 3.05 -10.58
N LEU A 146 16.02 1.89 -10.73
CA LEU A 146 17.20 1.48 -9.95
C LEU A 146 18.55 1.77 -10.64
N VAL A 147 18.55 2.14 -11.91
CA VAL A 147 19.76 2.25 -12.76
C VAL A 147 20.87 3.07 -12.11
N HIS A 148 20.54 4.17 -11.43
CA HIS A 148 21.51 5.11 -10.84
C HIS A 148 21.78 4.84 -9.35
N ASP A 149 21.35 3.68 -8.84
CA ASP A 149 21.56 3.24 -7.45
C ASP A 149 20.96 4.19 -6.39
N PRO A 150 19.66 4.55 -6.51
CA PRO A 150 19.02 5.49 -5.59
C PRO A 150 19.00 4.95 -4.14
N TRP A 151 18.86 5.85 -3.18
CA TRP A 151 18.67 5.49 -1.76
C TRP A 151 17.23 5.09 -1.47
N ILE A 152 16.29 5.76 -2.16
CA ILE A 152 14.85 5.64 -1.93
C ILE A 152 14.17 5.29 -3.26
N ILE A 153 13.23 4.34 -3.20
CA ILE A 153 12.50 3.88 -4.37
C ILE A 153 11.01 4.13 -4.13
N PHE A 154 10.37 4.87 -5.03
CA PHE A 154 8.93 5.10 -5.02
C PHE A 154 8.26 4.20 -6.05
N LEU A 155 7.26 3.44 -5.61
CA LEU A 155 6.50 2.49 -6.43
C LEU A 155 5.01 2.85 -6.35
N ASP A 156 4.43 3.32 -7.44
CA ASP A 156 3.01 3.66 -7.48
C ASP A 156 2.19 2.47 -7.98
N GLU A 157 1.46 1.84 -7.08
CA GLU A 157 0.61 0.65 -7.30
C GLU A 157 1.34 -0.46 -8.10
N PRO A 158 2.50 -0.95 -7.63
CA PRO A 158 3.41 -1.77 -8.43
C PRO A 158 2.84 -3.11 -8.87
N THR A 159 1.81 -3.62 -8.21
CA THR A 159 1.25 -4.96 -8.47
C THR A 159 -0.11 -4.93 -9.16
N THR A 160 -0.65 -3.74 -9.42
CA THR A 160 -1.97 -3.59 -10.06
C THR A 160 -1.99 -4.25 -11.44
N GLY A 161 -3.02 -5.09 -11.66
CA GLY A 161 -3.20 -5.82 -12.92
C GLY A 161 -2.28 -7.02 -13.14
N LEU A 162 -1.47 -7.40 -12.15
CA LEU A 162 -0.63 -8.59 -12.20
C LEU A 162 -1.39 -9.84 -11.75
N ASP A 163 -1.06 -10.97 -12.36
CA ASP A 163 -1.48 -12.28 -11.86
C ASP A 163 -0.81 -12.60 -10.51
N PRO A 164 -1.36 -13.56 -9.71
CA PRO A 164 -0.83 -13.85 -8.37
C PRO A 164 0.64 -14.28 -8.35
N GLN A 165 1.14 -14.95 -9.39
CA GLN A 165 2.53 -15.39 -9.46
C GLN A 165 3.47 -14.20 -9.75
N ALA A 166 3.11 -13.34 -10.69
CA ALA A 166 3.86 -12.13 -10.99
C ALA A 166 3.91 -11.18 -9.78
N ARG A 167 2.79 -11.07 -9.03
CA ARG A 167 2.72 -10.30 -7.78
C ARG A 167 3.70 -10.82 -6.74
N ARG A 168 3.71 -12.13 -6.45
CA ARG A 168 4.67 -12.73 -5.49
C ARG A 168 6.12 -12.51 -5.91
N THR A 169 6.41 -12.67 -7.20
CA THR A 169 7.76 -12.41 -7.74
C THR A 169 8.19 -10.96 -7.49
N LEU A 170 7.26 -10.01 -7.61
CA LEU A 170 7.53 -8.60 -7.34
C LEU A 170 7.77 -8.34 -5.85
N TRP A 171 7.00 -8.99 -4.97
CA TRP A 171 7.22 -8.93 -3.53
C TRP A 171 8.63 -9.40 -3.14
N ASP A 172 9.09 -10.52 -3.71
CA ASP A 172 10.46 -11.02 -3.49
C ASP A 172 11.52 -10.01 -3.93
N ILE A 173 11.27 -9.26 -5.01
CA ILE A 173 12.17 -8.18 -5.45
C ILE A 173 12.18 -7.03 -4.43
N ILE A 174 11.02 -6.62 -3.92
CA ILE A 174 10.93 -5.54 -2.91
C ILE A 174 11.66 -5.96 -1.62
N PHE A 175 11.49 -7.20 -1.14
CA PHE A 175 12.24 -7.71 0.01
C PHE A 175 13.75 -7.68 -0.22
N LYS A 176 14.22 -8.09 -1.39
CA LYS A 176 15.66 -8.00 -1.73
C LYS A 176 16.18 -6.57 -1.78
N LEU A 177 15.36 -5.60 -2.21
CA LEU A 177 15.74 -4.19 -2.17
C LEU A 177 15.91 -3.70 -0.72
N LYS A 178 14.98 -4.08 0.17
CA LYS A 178 15.09 -3.82 1.61
C LYS A 178 16.34 -4.45 2.21
N GLU A 179 16.61 -5.72 1.93
CA GLU A 179 17.83 -6.43 2.39
C GLU A 179 19.12 -5.73 1.93
N LYS A 180 19.10 -5.06 0.78
CA LYS A 180 20.20 -4.25 0.27
C LYS A 180 20.27 -2.86 0.94
N GLY A 181 19.45 -2.59 1.96
CA GLY A 181 19.41 -1.32 2.69
C GLY A 181 18.71 -0.17 1.95
N LYS A 182 17.93 -0.48 0.90
CA LYS A 182 17.12 0.53 0.21
C LYS A 182 15.87 0.85 1.02
N THR A 183 15.46 2.13 1.01
CA THR A 183 14.15 2.53 1.50
C THR A 183 13.14 2.42 0.36
N VAL A 184 11.99 1.81 0.61
CA VAL A 184 10.94 1.67 -0.40
C VAL A 184 9.67 2.36 0.09
N VAL A 185 9.10 3.24 -0.71
CA VAL A 185 7.78 3.83 -0.48
C VAL A 185 6.85 3.32 -1.57
N LEU A 186 5.80 2.62 -1.20
CA LEU A 186 4.84 2.11 -2.16
C LEU A 186 3.42 2.59 -1.87
N THR A 187 2.66 2.84 -2.92
CA THR A 187 1.22 3.03 -2.80
C THR A 187 0.51 1.73 -3.16
N THR A 188 -0.58 1.44 -2.50
CA THR A 188 -1.43 0.29 -2.83
C THR A 188 -2.86 0.49 -2.34
N HIS A 189 -3.79 -0.23 -2.96
CA HIS A 189 -5.14 -0.44 -2.46
C HIS A 189 -5.38 -1.90 -2.04
N TYR A 190 -4.34 -2.75 -2.11
CA TYR A 190 -4.38 -4.14 -1.65
C TYR A 190 -3.85 -4.26 -0.23
N MET A 191 -4.74 -4.66 0.69
CA MET A 191 -4.39 -4.77 2.12
C MET A 191 -3.45 -5.92 2.42
N ASP A 192 -3.58 -7.02 1.69
CA ASP A 192 -2.67 -8.17 1.76
C ASP A 192 -1.24 -7.78 1.36
N GLU A 193 -1.10 -6.94 0.32
CA GLU A 193 0.20 -6.40 -0.08
C GLU A 193 0.81 -5.52 1.00
N ALA A 194 0.02 -4.56 1.51
CA ALA A 194 0.48 -3.66 2.57
C ALA A 194 0.90 -4.45 3.83
N HIS A 195 0.09 -5.43 4.24
CA HIS A 195 0.36 -6.27 5.42
C HIS A 195 1.64 -7.10 5.28
N VAL A 196 1.90 -7.66 4.08
CA VAL A 196 3.06 -8.54 3.85
C VAL A 196 4.34 -7.78 3.63
N LEU A 197 4.31 -6.64 2.92
CA LEU A 197 5.51 -5.94 2.47
C LEU A 197 5.98 -4.84 3.41
N CYS A 198 5.04 -4.14 4.07
CA CYS A 198 5.35 -2.88 4.73
C CYS A 198 5.72 -3.06 6.20
N ASP A 199 6.75 -2.36 6.63
CA ASP A 199 7.10 -2.23 8.05
C ASP A 199 6.14 -1.28 8.76
N ARG A 200 5.73 -0.21 8.07
CA ARG A 200 4.75 0.76 8.54
C ARG A 200 3.83 1.17 7.40
N ILE A 201 2.59 1.47 7.75
CA ILE A 201 1.52 1.81 6.81
C ILE A 201 0.87 3.12 7.22
N ALA A 202 0.83 4.06 6.29
CA ALA A 202 -0.02 5.25 6.34
C ALA A 202 -1.35 4.93 5.66
N ILE A 203 -2.44 4.87 6.41
CA ILE A 203 -3.79 4.70 5.85
C ILE A 203 -4.33 6.07 5.47
N MET A 204 -4.69 6.23 4.20
CA MET A 204 -5.25 7.47 3.66
C MET A 204 -6.69 7.28 3.20
N ASP A 205 -7.53 8.27 3.49
CA ASP A 205 -8.88 8.38 2.96
C ASP A 205 -9.27 9.84 2.76
N GLN A 206 -9.91 10.16 1.62
CA GLN A 206 -10.37 11.51 1.27
C GLN A 206 -9.32 12.62 1.49
N GLY A 207 -8.07 12.34 1.11
CA GLY A 207 -6.96 13.28 1.25
C GLY A 207 -6.36 13.39 2.66
N ASN A 208 -6.91 12.68 3.65
CA ASN A 208 -6.44 12.73 5.03
C ASN A 208 -5.60 11.49 5.38
N LEU A 209 -4.64 11.66 6.27
CA LEU A 209 -3.96 10.57 6.94
C LEU A 209 -4.82 10.11 8.13
N ILE A 210 -5.38 8.90 8.05
CA ILE A 210 -6.31 8.36 9.05
C ILE A 210 -5.55 7.64 10.17
N ALA A 211 -4.53 6.84 9.82
CA ALA A 211 -3.71 6.12 10.78
C ALA A 211 -2.31 5.89 10.21
N LEU A 212 -1.32 5.71 11.08
CA LEU A 212 0.05 5.37 10.72
C LEU A 212 0.68 4.54 11.84
N ASP A 213 0.97 3.29 11.52
CA ASP A 213 1.68 2.38 12.43
C ASP A 213 2.17 1.14 11.68
N THR A 214 2.74 0.14 12.40
CA THR A 214 2.99 -1.19 11.84
C THR A 214 1.67 -1.89 11.50
N PRO A 215 1.65 -2.85 10.55
CA PRO A 215 0.45 -3.62 10.25
C PRO A 215 -0.19 -4.25 11.49
N GLU A 216 0.66 -4.82 12.37
CA GLU A 216 0.22 -5.49 13.59
C GLU A 216 -0.41 -4.52 14.60
N GLU A 217 0.20 -3.33 14.83
CA GLU A 217 -0.34 -2.35 15.75
C GLU A 217 -1.64 -1.72 15.21
N LEU A 218 -1.74 -1.51 13.90
CA LEU A 218 -2.98 -1.09 13.26
C LEU A 218 -4.11 -2.11 13.52
N VAL A 219 -3.85 -3.40 13.35
CA VAL A 219 -4.85 -4.44 13.66
C VAL A 219 -5.18 -4.49 15.14
N ARG A 220 -4.17 -4.37 16.02
CA ARG A 220 -4.39 -4.31 17.48
C ARG A 220 -5.21 -3.12 17.93
N SER A 221 -5.19 -2.00 17.19
CA SER A 221 -5.98 -0.81 17.51
C SER A 221 -7.50 -1.06 17.50
N LEU A 222 -7.97 -2.14 16.87
CA LEU A 222 -9.35 -2.60 16.94
C LEU A 222 -9.74 -3.15 18.32
N HIS A 223 -8.76 -3.31 19.25
CA HIS A 223 -8.95 -3.95 20.56
C HIS A 223 -9.62 -5.33 20.49
N SER A 224 -9.45 -6.03 19.35
CA SER A 224 -10.10 -7.32 19.10
C SER A 224 -9.23 -8.14 18.14
N GLU A 225 -8.73 -9.29 18.61
CA GLU A 225 -7.89 -10.17 17.79
C GLU A 225 -8.71 -11.04 16.85
N ASN A 226 -10.00 -11.28 17.16
CA ASN A 226 -10.84 -12.18 16.40
C ASN A 226 -12.07 -11.46 15.85
N ALA A 227 -12.47 -11.86 14.66
CA ALA A 227 -13.69 -11.45 13.99
C ALA A 227 -14.58 -12.67 13.75
N VAL A 228 -15.82 -12.61 14.20
CA VAL A 228 -16.85 -13.60 13.93
C VAL A 228 -17.78 -13.01 12.89
N GLU A 229 -17.70 -13.54 11.69
CA GLU A 229 -18.49 -13.12 10.53
C GLU A 229 -19.63 -14.10 10.29
N PHE A 230 -20.84 -13.59 10.07
CA PHE A 230 -22.03 -14.39 9.80
C PHE A 230 -23.11 -13.59 9.05
N ARG A 231 -24.13 -14.30 8.56
CA ARG A 231 -25.37 -13.72 8.02
C ARG A 231 -26.56 -14.33 8.72
N PHE A 232 -27.68 -13.64 8.68
CA PHE A 232 -28.97 -14.27 8.99
C PHE A 232 -29.55 -14.86 7.71
N GLU A 233 -30.16 -16.07 7.77
CA GLU A 233 -30.89 -16.65 6.61
C GLU A 233 -32.13 -15.80 6.23
N GLU A 234 -32.69 -15.10 7.18
CA GLU A 234 -33.89 -14.28 7.03
C GLU A 234 -33.52 -12.81 6.81
N GLU A 235 -34.01 -12.22 5.69
CA GLU A 235 -33.83 -10.78 5.45
C GLU A 235 -34.57 -9.96 6.51
N GLY A 236 -33.88 -8.95 7.09
CA GLY A 236 -34.43 -8.05 8.11
C GLY A 236 -34.42 -8.63 9.52
N ALA A 237 -33.73 -9.75 9.75
CA ALA A 237 -33.54 -10.28 11.11
C ALA A 237 -32.72 -9.30 11.95
N GLU A 238 -33.26 -8.87 13.08
CA GLU A 238 -32.58 -8.01 14.04
C GLU A 238 -32.28 -8.76 15.34
N LEU A 239 -31.00 -8.76 15.72
CA LEU A 239 -30.52 -9.24 17.01
C LEU A 239 -29.77 -8.10 17.68
N ASP A 240 -29.97 -7.93 19.01
CA ASP A 240 -29.23 -6.94 19.79
C ASP A 240 -27.78 -7.43 19.99
N LEU A 241 -26.94 -7.11 19.00
CA LEU A 241 -25.57 -7.61 18.89
C LEU A 241 -24.63 -7.00 19.92
N ASP A 242 -24.91 -5.78 20.40
CA ASP A 242 -24.12 -5.09 21.43
C ASP A 242 -24.24 -5.78 22.81
N ARG A 243 -25.25 -6.62 22.99
CA ARG A 243 -25.46 -7.40 24.23
C ARG A 243 -24.88 -8.81 24.18
N ILE A 244 -24.20 -9.20 23.12
CA ILE A 244 -23.50 -10.49 23.04
C ILE A 244 -22.24 -10.40 23.90
N GLU A 245 -22.04 -11.44 24.74
CA GLU A 245 -20.90 -11.47 25.65
C GLU A 245 -19.56 -11.45 24.88
N GLY A 246 -18.62 -10.61 25.33
CA GLY A 246 -17.29 -10.47 24.75
C GLY A 246 -17.22 -9.65 23.46
N VAL A 247 -18.34 -9.18 22.91
CA VAL A 247 -18.35 -8.27 21.76
C VAL A 247 -17.81 -6.90 22.19
N LYS A 248 -16.80 -6.43 21.48
CA LYS A 248 -16.22 -5.10 21.64
C LYS A 248 -16.81 -4.12 20.63
N GLN A 249 -17.09 -4.63 19.43
CA GLN A 249 -17.61 -3.82 18.35
C GLN A 249 -18.39 -4.69 17.37
N VAL A 250 -19.38 -4.08 16.71
CA VAL A 250 -20.14 -4.65 15.62
C VAL A 250 -19.81 -3.91 14.33
N GLY A 251 -19.46 -4.65 13.28
CA GLY A 251 -19.26 -4.13 11.94
C GLY A 251 -20.20 -4.82 10.94
N SER A 252 -20.30 -4.25 9.75
CA SER A 252 -21.01 -4.89 8.64
C SER A 252 -20.19 -4.77 7.37
N GLN A 253 -20.20 -5.83 6.54
CA GLN A 253 -19.56 -5.82 5.23
C GLN A 253 -20.50 -6.49 4.24
N LYS A 254 -21.04 -5.72 3.28
CA LYS A 254 -22.15 -6.16 2.41
C LYS A 254 -23.34 -6.65 3.24
N ASP A 255 -23.70 -7.94 3.09
CA ASP A 255 -24.80 -8.58 3.80
C ASP A 255 -24.33 -9.35 5.05
N ALA A 256 -23.03 -9.35 5.36
CA ALA A 256 -22.46 -10.04 6.51
C ALA A 256 -22.31 -9.11 7.71
N THR A 257 -22.62 -9.63 8.89
CA THR A 257 -22.37 -9.00 10.18
C THR A 257 -21.05 -9.51 10.74
N ILE A 258 -20.24 -8.64 11.31
CA ILE A 258 -18.94 -8.97 11.89
C ILE A 258 -18.92 -8.54 13.34
N LEU A 259 -18.67 -9.50 14.25
CA LEU A 259 -18.46 -9.21 15.67
C LEU A 259 -16.96 -9.28 15.98
N TYR A 260 -16.42 -8.19 16.49
CA TYR A 260 -15.02 -8.13 16.93
C TYR A 260 -14.96 -8.48 18.42
N THR A 261 -14.09 -9.43 18.77
CA THR A 261 -14.02 -9.97 20.13
C THR A 261 -12.60 -10.43 20.53
N ASP A 262 -12.27 -10.28 21.80
CA ASP A 262 -11.12 -10.87 22.47
C ASP A 262 -11.49 -12.16 23.24
N GLN A 263 -12.80 -12.48 23.32
CA GLN A 263 -13.36 -13.64 24.06
C GLN A 263 -14.16 -14.55 23.12
N LEU A 264 -13.48 -15.09 22.11
CA LEU A 264 -14.10 -15.83 21.00
C LEU A 264 -15.12 -16.89 21.45
N GLN A 265 -14.78 -17.72 22.47
CA GLN A 265 -15.64 -18.80 22.91
C GLN A 265 -16.92 -18.27 23.57
N ALA A 266 -16.82 -17.26 24.43
CA ALA A 266 -17.99 -16.62 25.08
C ALA A 266 -18.89 -15.97 24.04
N THR A 267 -18.30 -15.22 23.10
CA THR A 267 -19.02 -14.54 22.02
C THR A 267 -19.79 -15.52 21.13
N LEU A 268 -19.16 -16.60 20.70
CA LEU A 268 -19.82 -17.64 19.89
C LEU A 268 -20.98 -18.30 20.64
N THR A 269 -20.75 -18.68 21.90
CA THR A 269 -21.77 -19.33 22.71
C THR A 269 -22.97 -18.41 22.91
N SER A 270 -22.73 -17.13 23.26
CA SER A 270 -23.78 -16.14 23.45
C SER A 270 -24.52 -15.82 22.14
N LEU A 271 -23.80 -15.72 20.99
CA LEU A 271 -24.40 -15.47 19.68
C LEU A 271 -25.36 -16.59 19.29
N ILE A 272 -24.91 -17.84 19.36
CA ILE A 272 -25.69 -19.03 19.00
C ILE A 272 -26.92 -19.15 19.89
N GLN A 273 -26.75 -19.02 21.22
CA GLN A 273 -27.86 -19.10 22.17
C GLN A 273 -28.92 -18.04 21.89
N ARG A 274 -28.53 -16.78 21.68
CA ARG A 274 -29.48 -15.70 21.43
C ARG A 274 -30.16 -15.79 20.08
N ALA A 275 -29.46 -16.30 19.06
CA ALA A 275 -30.08 -16.58 17.76
C ALA A 275 -31.16 -17.66 17.90
N ASP A 276 -30.86 -18.74 18.63
CA ASP A 276 -31.77 -19.86 18.88
C ASP A 276 -33.01 -19.42 19.69
N GLU A 277 -32.83 -18.61 20.75
CA GLU A 277 -33.92 -18.04 21.54
C GLU A 277 -34.90 -17.19 20.72
N ARG A 278 -34.43 -16.60 19.61
CA ARG A 278 -35.25 -15.79 18.69
C ARG A 278 -35.71 -16.55 17.44
N GLY A 279 -35.32 -17.81 17.32
CA GLY A 279 -35.61 -18.64 16.14
C GLY A 279 -34.90 -18.20 14.88
N LEU A 280 -33.80 -17.43 15.02
CA LEU A 280 -33.00 -16.94 13.90
C LEU A 280 -31.94 -17.97 13.53
N LYS A 281 -31.74 -18.17 12.23
CA LYS A 281 -30.70 -19.07 11.73
C LYS A 281 -29.50 -18.28 11.24
N LEU A 282 -28.31 -18.71 11.68
CA LEU A 282 -27.03 -18.17 11.25
C LEU A 282 -26.54 -18.93 10.03
N ALA A 283 -26.14 -18.21 9.01
CA ALA A 283 -25.53 -18.74 7.79
C ALA A 283 -24.11 -18.20 7.64
N ASP A 284 -23.27 -18.90 6.91
CA ASP A 284 -21.89 -18.52 6.57
C ASP A 284 -21.03 -18.14 7.79
N LEU A 285 -21.26 -18.76 8.94
CA LEU A 285 -20.51 -18.48 10.17
C LEU A 285 -19.03 -18.82 9.98
N GLN A 286 -18.18 -17.80 10.06
CA GLN A 286 -16.73 -17.91 9.93
C GLN A 286 -16.04 -17.20 11.10
N ILE A 287 -14.92 -17.80 11.52
CA ILE A 287 -14.02 -17.19 12.50
C ILE A 287 -12.71 -16.88 11.78
N ARG A 288 -12.29 -15.65 11.89
CA ARG A 288 -11.02 -15.19 11.29
C ARG A 288 -10.30 -14.23 12.22
N THR A 289 -9.04 -14.04 11.98
CA THR A 289 -8.28 -12.94 12.60
C THR A 289 -8.69 -11.61 11.99
N ALA A 290 -8.72 -10.56 12.76
CA ALA A 290 -8.94 -9.21 12.26
C ALA A 290 -7.81 -8.80 11.28
N THR A 291 -8.14 -8.02 10.29
CA THR A 291 -7.25 -7.63 9.18
C THR A 291 -7.17 -6.11 9.02
N LEU A 292 -6.27 -5.62 8.17
CA LEU A 292 -6.23 -4.20 7.81
C LEU A 292 -7.53 -3.71 7.15
N GLU A 293 -8.31 -4.60 6.51
CA GLU A 293 -9.63 -4.26 5.98
C GLU A 293 -10.60 -3.88 7.08
N ASP A 294 -10.56 -4.63 8.18
CA ASP A 294 -11.37 -4.33 9.36
C ASP A 294 -10.97 -3.01 10.00
N VAL A 295 -9.67 -2.71 10.06
CA VAL A 295 -9.14 -1.41 10.51
C VAL A 295 -9.69 -0.28 9.66
N PHE A 296 -9.61 -0.42 8.34
CA PHE A 296 -10.09 0.60 7.41
C PHE A 296 -11.60 0.83 7.54
N ILE A 297 -12.40 -0.24 7.58
CA ILE A 297 -13.86 -0.17 7.79
C ILE A 297 -14.19 0.50 9.12
N HIS A 298 -13.48 0.11 10.19
CA HIS A 298 -13.68 0.70 11.51
C HIS A 298 -13.45 2.22 11.51
N MET A 299 -12.36 2.66 10.88
CA MET A 299 -11.97 4.08 10.88
C MET A 299 -12.77 4.96 9.92
N THR A 300 -13.29 4.39 8.84
CA THR A 300 -13.95 5.17 7.76
C THR A 300 -15.44 4.88 7.61
N GLY A 301 -15.94 3.78 8.19
CA GLY A 301 -17.35 3.33 8.09
C GLY A 301 -17.70 2.72 6.73
N ARG A 302 -16.72 2.45 5.83
CA ARG A 302 -16.95 1.89 4.48
C ARG A 302 -15.81 0.98 4.05
N SER A 303 -16.09 0.06 3.11
CA SER A 303 -15.05 -0.81 2.56
C SER A 303 -14.21 -0.12 1.49
N LEU A 304 -12.96 -0.57 1.28
CA LEU A 304 -12.08 -0.05 0.21
C LEU A 304 -12.63 -0.25 -1.21
N ARG A 305 -13.54 -1.21 -1.39
CA ARG A 305 -14.14 -1.52 -2.70
C ARG A 305 -15.35 -0.65 -3.04
N GLU A 306 -15.90 0.05 -2.05
CA GLU A 306 -17.07 0.93 -2.18
C GLU A 306 -16.71 2.42 -2.15
N ALA A 307 -15.43 2.72 -1.95
CA ALA A 307 -14.89 4.07 -1.82
C ALA A 307 -14.40 4.66 -3.15
#